data_2f3b3a8cd3eddc0f6fbd0d6cc1e762dd
#
_entry.id   2f3b3a8cd3eddc0f6fbd0d6cc1e762dd
#
_cell.length_a   1.000
_cell.length_b   1.000
_cell.length_c   1.000
_cell.angle_alpha   90.00
_cell.angle_beta   90.00
_cell.angle_gamma   90.00
#
_symmetry.space_group_name_H-M   'P 1'
#
loop_
_entity.id
_entity.type
_entity.pdbx_description
1 polymer ?
#
loop_
_entity_poly.entity_id
_entity_poly.type
_entity_poly.pdbx_seq_one_letter_code
_entity_poly.pdbx_strand_id
1 'polypeptide(L)'
;EELMWFWGVEWLAELGEVEANFEKLTLTVKVEDRRVTIKADPELIKAAISLKLIQGTWKEEDQGYMVELKTMEQEEHKENIPDMVRQILEEFEQVFQEPQGLPPDREKNHAVTIQPGSKIPNLRPYKYPHYQKDEIEKLVGEMLSVGIIRPSTSPFASPVILVKKKDGSWRFCVDYRALNKITVPNKFPIPVIEELLDEIGRAEWFTKLDLKAGYHQIRMEEEDIHKTAFRTPEGHYEFLVMPFGLTNAPSTFQALMNEVLRPFLRQFVLVFFDDILVYSQTLEEHTMHVRAVLQMLQQQELRVNKKKCYFGQRSLEYLGHIISGRGVEADPSKLEAMAEWPIPKDVRGLKGFLGLTGYYR
;
A
#
# COMPACT_ATOMS: atom_id res chain seq x y z
N GLU A 1 9.56 -15.72 -4.00
CA GLU A 1 10.80 -16.46 -4.28
C GLU A 1 10.80 -16.83 -5.75
N GLU A 2 11.61 -16.12 -6.54
CA GLU A 2 11.71 -16.30 -7.98
C GLU A 2 12.62 -17.50 -8.26
N LEU A 3 12.03 -18.63 -8.62
CA LEU A 3 12.75 -19.76 -9.24
C LEU A 3 12.80 -19.51 -10.75
N MET A 4 13.92 -18.97 -11.24
CA MET A 4 14.18 -18.89 -12.67
C MET A 4 14.75 -20.23 -13.16
N TRP A 5 13.95 -20.96 -13.96
CA TRP A 5 14.38 -22.15 -14.70
C TRP A 5 14.72 -21.71 -16.12
N PHE A 6 15.99 -21.83 -16.52
CA PHE A 6 16.39 -21.70 -17.93
C PHE A 6 16.37 -23.06 -18.61
N TRP A 7 15.25 -23.36 -19.25
CA TRP A 7 15.13 -24.53 -20.12
C TRP A 7 14.66 -24.03 -21.48
N GLY A 8 15.30 -24.46 -22.56
CA GLY A 8 14.82 -24.14 -23.90
C GLY A 8 13.42 -24.72 -24.12
N VAL A 9 12.49 -23.94 -24.67
CA VAL A 9 11.10 -24.38 -24.92
C VAL A 9 11.07 -25.58 -25.88
N GLU A 10 12.02 -25.65 -26.80
CA GLU A 10 12.18 -26.80 -27.70
C GLU A 10 12.49 -28.09 -26.93
N TRP A 11 13.38 -28.04 -25.96
CA TRP A 11 13.69 -29.18 -25.10
C TRP A 11 12.49 -29.60 -24.23
N LEU A 12 11.71 -28.63 -23.69
CA LEU A 12 10.48 -28.94 -22.96
C LEU A 12 9.40 -29.55 -23.87
N ALA A 13 9.30 -29.11 -25.11
CA ALA A 13 8.37 -29.64 -26.09
C ALA A 13 8.70 -31.11 -26.49
N GLU A 14 10.00 -31.48 -26.56
CA GLU A 14 10.46 -32.81 -26.81
C GLU A 14 10.16 -33.80 -25.64
N LEU A 15 10.03 -33.29 -24.40
CA LEU A 15 9.75 -34.11 -23.23
C LEU A 15 8.28 -34.55 -23.11
N GLY A 16 7.36 -33.93 -23.84
CA GLY A 16 5.92 -34.20 -23.80
C GLY A 16 5.27 -33.80 -22.47
N GLU A 17 4.54 -34.74 -21.83
CA GLU A 17 3.93 -34.46 -20.51
C GLU A 17 4.96 -34.50 -19.40
N VAL A 18 5.02 -33.42 -18.63
CA VAL A 18 5.95 -33.22 -17.52
C VAL A 18 5.18 -32.99 -16.22
N GLU A 19 5.47 -33.82 -15.22
CA GLU A 19 4.94 -33.66 -13.86
C GLU A 19 5.98 -32.97 -12.97
N ALA A 20 5.70 -31.73 -12.53
CA ALA A 20 6.57 -30.96 -11.66
C ALA A 20 6.05 -30.94 -10.22
N ASN A 21 6.90 -31.31 -9.27
CA ASN A 21 6.63 -31.15 -7.85
C ASN A 21 7.55 -30.08 -7.25
N PHE A 22 7.00 -28.90 -7.01
CA PHE A 22 7.76 -27.74 -6.55
C PHE A 22 8.16 -27.83 -5.07
N GLU A 23 7.45 -28.61 -4.26
CA GLU A 23 7.78 -28.83 -2.85
C GLU A 23 9.01 -29.74 -2.71
N LYS A 24 9.06 -30.81 -3.53
CA LYS A 24 10.18 -31.78 -3.53
C LYS A 24 11.29 -31.41 -4.50
N LEU A 25 11.12 -30.33 -5.25
CA LEU A 25 12.03 -29.87 -6.31
C LEU A 25 12.37 -30.99 -7.30
N THR A 26 11.34 -31.69 -7.78
CA THR A 26 11.48 -32.78 -8.73
C THR A 26 10.69 -32.54 -9.99
N LEU A 27 11.27 -32.95 -11.12
CA LEU A 27 10.65 -32.96 -12.44
C LEU A 27 10.60 -34.40 -12.93
N THR A 28 9.40 -34.92 -13.15
CA THR A 28 9.23 -36.27 -13.64
C THR A 28 8.74 -36.27 -15.09
N VAL A 29 9.46 -36.92 -15.96
CA VAL A 29 9.16 -37.03 -17.40
C VAL A 29 9.01 -38.48 -17.79
N LYS A 30 8.18 -38.76 -18.80
CA LYS A 30 8.02 -40.11 -19.37
C LYS A 30 8.89 -40.23 -20.61
N VAL A 31 9.95 -41.04 -20.54
CA VAL A 31 10.84 -41.31 -21.66
C VAL A 31 10.71 -42.81 -22.00
N GLU A 32 10.28 -43.14 -23.20
CA GLU A 32 10.17 -44.55 -23.70
C GLU A 32 9.50 -45.52 -22.71
N ASP A 33 8.33 -45.20 -22.17
CA ASP A 33 7.58 -45.96 -21.16
C ASP A 33 8.21 -46.09 -19.77
N ARG A 34 9.30 -45.33 -19.51
CA ARG A 34 9.91 -45.23 -18.17
C ARG A 34 9.68 -43.83 -17.60
N ARG A 35 9.34 -43.76 -16.32
CA ARG A 35 9.32 -42.49 -15.58
C ARG A 35 10.72 -42.16 -15.07
N VAL A 36 11.27 -41.08 -15.53
CA VAL A 36 12.56 -40.55 -15.07
C VAL A 36 12.27 -39.30 -14.20
N THR A 37 12.72 -39.35 -12.95
CA THR A 37 12.58 -38.21 -12.04
C THR A 37 13.93 -37.51 -11.85
N ILE A 38 14.01 -36.27 -12.24
CA ILE A 38 15.15 -35.40 -12.04
C ILE A 38 14.91 -34.61 -10.74
N LYS A 39 15.85 -34.63 -9.82
CA LYS A 39 15.79 -33.90 -8.58
C LYS A 39 16.77 -32.71 -8.67
N ALA A 40 16.28 -31.49 -8.37
CA ALA A 40 17.16 -30.33 -8.32
C ALA A 40 18.10 -30.43 -7.13
N ASP A 41 19.33 -29.96 -7.30
CA ASP A 41 20.30 -29.83 -6.22
C ASP A 41 19.93 -28.62 -5.34
N PRO A 42 19.62 -28.82 -4.05
CA PRO A 42 19.26 -27.73 -3.16
C PRO A 42 20.36 -26.70 -2.97
N GLU A 43 21.62 -27.03 -3.23
CA GLU A 43 22.74 -26.09 -3.11
C GLU A 43 22.82 -25.11 -4.27
N LEU A 44 22.28 -25.46 -5.46
CA LEU A 44 22.23 -24.58 -6.63
C LEU A 44 21.15 -23.49 -6.54
N ILE A 45 20.16 -23.64 -5.64
CA ILE A 45 19.02 -22.74 -5.50
C ILE A 45 19.41 -21.39 -4.87
N LYS A 46 20.61 -21.26 -4.32
CA LYS A 46 21.07 -20.04 -3.61
C LYS A 46 21.92 -19.08 -4.43
N ALA A 47 22.20 -19.34 -5.68
CA ALA A 47 22.97 -18.44 -6.54
C ALA A 47 22.05 -17.38 -7.16
N ALA A 48 21.95 -16.20 -6.53
CA ALA A 48 21.43 -15.01 -7.20
C ALA A 48 22.40 -14.63 -8.32
N ILE A 49 22.13 -15.06 -9.53
CA ILE A 49 22.89 -14.72 -10.73
C ILE A 49 22.48 -13.32 -11.16
N SER A 50 23.41 -12.35 -11.15
CA SER A 50 23.11 -11.00 -11.65
C SER A 50 22.92 -11.03 -13.17
N LEU A 51 22.01 -10.21 -13.68
CA LEU A 51 21.75 -10.06 -15.13
C LEU A 51 23.05 -9.77 -15.93
N LYS A 52 24.04 -9.10 -15.32
CA LYS A 52 25.35 -8.84 -15.89
C LYS A 52 26.17 -10.12 -16.10
N LEU A 53 26.06 -11.11 -15.24
CA LEU A 53 26.77 -12.36 -15.37
C LEU A 53 26.17 -13.21 -16.51
N ILE A 54 24.84 -13.17 -16.66
CA ILE A 54 24.12 -13.83 -17.76
C ILE A 54 24.51 -13.17 -19.08
N GLN A 55 24.53 -11.83 -19.17
CA GLN A 55 24.93 -11.11 -20.37
C GLN A 55 26.39 -11.35 -20.75
N GLY A 56 27.28 -11.60 -19.81
CA GLY A 56 28.70 -11.90 -20.06
C GLY A 56 28.97 -13.35 -20.50
N THR A 57 28.04 -14.28 -20.26
CA THR A 57 28.17 -15.69 -20.65
C THR A 57 27.32 -16.06 -21.86
N TRP A 58 26.44 -15.18 -22.33
CA TRP A 58 25.54 -15.39 -23.46
C TRP A 58 26.31 -15.33 -24.79
N LYS A 59 26.18 -16.35 -25.61
CA LYS A 59 26.74 -16.40 -26.96
C LYS A 59 25.66 -16.02 -27.97
N GLU A 60 26.08 -15.53 -29.15
CA GLU A 60 25.15 -15.13 -30.24
C GLU A 60 24.23 -16.27 -30.72
N GLU A 61 24.56 -17.50 -30.41
CA GLU A 61 23.80 -18.72 -30.76
C GLU A 61 22.79 -19.13 -29.69
N ASP A 62 22.83 -18.51 -28.50
CA ASP A 62 21.94 -18.88 -27.39
C ASP A 62 20.59 -18.19 -27.52
N GLN A 63 19.52 -18.96 -27.63
CA GLN A 63 18.14 -18.49 -27.57
C GLN A 63 17.55 -18.80 -26.17
N GLY A 64 16.98 -17.82 -25.55
CA GLY A 64 16.32 -17.98 -24.24
C GLY A 64 15.03 -17.18 -24.15
N TYR A 65 14.09 -17.70 -23.39
CA TYR A 65 12.82 -17.02 -23.09
C TYR A 65 12.76 -16.71 -21.60
N MET A 66 12.38 -15.47 -21.28
CA MET A 66 12.09 -15.08 -19.91
C MET A 66 10.60 -15.37 -19.66
N VAL A 67 10.29 -16.30 -18.75
CA VAL A 67 8.93 -16.55 -18.31
C VAL A 67 8.74 -15.88 -16.97
N GLU A 68 7.97 -14.82 -16.93
CA GLU A 68 7.51 -14.18 -15.70
C GLU A 68 6.25 -14.90 -15.21
N LEU A 69 6.37 -15.71 -14.17
CA LEU A 69 5.21 -16.29 -13.50
C LEU A 69 4.58 -15.18 -12.63
N LYS A 70 3.54 -14.53 -13.17
CA LYS A 70 2.65 -13.70 -12.34
C LYS A 70 1.74 -14.62 -11.58
N THR A 71 1.81 -14.59 -10.26
CA THR A 71 0.73 -15.11 -9.43
C THR A 71 -0.49 -14.26 -9.79
N MET A 72 -1.47 -14.86 -10.47
CA MET A 72 -2.79 -14.26 -10.55
C MET A 72 -3.31 -14.28 -9.11
N GLU A 73 -3.22 -13.14 -8.42
CA GLU A 73 -4.00 -12.95 -7.22
C GLU A 73 -5.45 -13.14 -7.67
N GLN A 74 -6.06 -14.18 -7.14
CA GLN A 74 -7.47 -14.45 -7.37
C GLN A 74 -8.25 -13.21 -6.98
N GLU A 75 -8.88 -12.56 -7.95
CA GLU A 75 -9.86 -11.51 -7.76
C GLU A 75 -11.16 -12.06 -7.13
N GLU A 76 -11.07 -13.11 -6.32
CA GLU A 76 -12.22 -13.88 -5.83
C GLU A 76 -13.16 -13.14 -4.87
N HIS A 77 -12.81 -11.92 -4.45
CA HIS A 77 -13.64 -11.20 -3.47
C HIS A 77 -14.50 -10.03 -4.02
N LYS A 78 -14.44 -9.77 -5.34
CA LYS A 78 -15.21 -8.64 -5.93
C LYS A 78 -16.61 -8.99 -6.44
N GLU A 79 -17.00 -10.25 -6.48
CA GLU A 79 -18.17 -10.68 -7.26
C GLU A 79 -19.52 -10.63 -6.52
N ASN A 80 -19.60 -10.37 -5.24
CA ASN A 80 -20.88 -10.43 -4.52
C ASN A 80 -21.26 -9.13 -3.81
N ILE A 81 -21.23 -8.00 -4.54
CA ILE A 81 -21.79 -6.76 -4.02
C ILE A 81 -23.34 -6.87 -4.13
N PRO A 82 -24.07 -6.75 -3.01
CA PRO A 82 -25.53 -6.77 -3.03
C PRO A 82 -26.09 -5.70 -3.97
N ASP A 83 -27.14 -6.01 -4.73
CA ASP A 83 -27.70 -5.11 -5.75
C ASP A 83 -28.10 -3.76 -5.17
N MET A 84 -28.64 -3.73 -3.96
CA MET A 84 -28.99 -2.49 -3.26
C MET A 84 -27.77 -1.59 -3.02
N VAL A 85 -26.62 -2.17 -2.67
CA VAL A 85 -25.37 -1.43 -2.49
C VAL A 85 -24.83 -0.98 -3.84
N ARG A 86 -24.90 -1.83 -4.89
CA ARG A 86 -24.45 -1.50 -6.25
C ARG A 86 -25.15 -0.26 -6.80
N GLN A 87 -26.47 -0.15 -6.62
CA GLN A 87 -27.24 1.03 -7.04
C GLN A 87 -26.73 2.32 -6.38
N ILE A 88 -26.35 2.26 -5.10
CA ILE A 88 -25.75 3.42 -4.42
C ILE A 88 -24.39 3.78 -5.00
N LEU A 89 -23.55 2.78 -5.31
CA LEU A 89 -22.24 3.06 -5.90
C LEU A 89 -22.35 3.74 -7.27
N GLU A 90 -23.40 3.45 -8.04
CA GLU A 90 -23.70 4.12 -9.30
C GLU A 90 -24.18 5.57 -9.07
N GLU A 91 -25.03 5.80 -8.06
CA GLU A 91 -25.52 7.14 -7.68
C GLU A 91 -24.36 8.07 -7.26
N PHE A 92 -23.34 7.54 -6.58
CA PHE A 92 -22.19 8.29 -6.09
C PHE A 92 -20.90 8.08 -6.93
N GLU A 93 -21.03 7.82 -8.24
CA GLU A 93 -19.88 7.55 -9.12
C GLU A 93 -18.80 8.65 -9.06
N GLN A 94 -19.18 9.89 -8.84
CA GLN A 94 -18.26 11.03 -8.71
C GLN A 94 -17.26 10.87 -7.59
N VAL A 95 -17.60 10.18 -6.49
CA VAL A 95 -16.69 9.94 -5.36
C VAL A 95 -15.52 9.05 -5.77
N PHE A 96 -15.70 8.24 -6.81
CA PHE A 96 -14.69 7.27 -7.28
C PHE A 96 -13.84 7.79 -8.45
N GLN A 97 -14.10 9.00 -8.93
CA GLN A 97 -13.34 9.62 -10.03
C GLN A 97 -11.94 10.05 -9.57
N GLU A 98 -11.04 10.25 -10.55
CA GLU A 98 -9.73 10.82 -10.27
C GLU A 98 -9.87 12.27 -9.77
N PRO A 99 -9.14 12.65 -8.70
CA PRO A 99 -9.10 14.03 -8.27
C PRO A 99 -8.48 14.88 -9.39
N GLN A 100 -9.10 16.01 -9.69
CA GLN A 100 -8.60 16.97 -10.67
C GLN A 100 -8.14 18.24 -9.95
N GLY A 101 -6.90 18.63 -10.15
CA GLY A 101 -6.33 19.82 -9.53
C GLY A 101 -6.07 19.66 -8.03
N LEU A 102 -5.98 20.81 -7.36
CA LEU A 102 -5.77 20.85 -5.90
C LEU A 102 -7.08 20.51 -5.16
N PRO A 103 -6.99 19.82 -4.01
CA PRO A 103 -8.16 19.59 -3.15
C PRO A 103 -8.72 20.94 -2.65
N PRO A 104 -9.98 20.95 -2.16
CA PRO A 104 -10.57 22.17 -1.61
C PRO A 104 -9.72 22.73 -0.46
N ASP A 105 -9.73 24.04 -0.33
CA ASP A 105 -9.14 24.71 0.82
C ASP A 105 -10.04 24.45 2.04
N ARG A 106 -9.44 23.95 3.12
CA ARG A 106 -10.15 23.60 4.35
C ARG A 106 -9.70 24.48 5.50
N GLU A 107 -10.52 24.58 6.51
CA GLU A 107 -10.19 25.34 7.72
C GLU A 107 -8.89 24.84 8.40
N LYS A 108 -8.56 23.55 8.17
CA LYS A 108 -7.34 22.91 8.71
C LYS A 108 -6.53 22.28 7.59
N ASN A 109 -5.59 23.05 7.07
CA ASN A 109 -4.53 22.52 6.21
C ASN A 109 -3.40 21.90 7.05
N HIS A 110 -2.47 21.23 6.38
CA HIS A 110 -1.36 20.60 7.10
C HIS A 110 -0.23 21.62 7.38
N ALA A 111 0.06 21.81 8.66
CA ALA A 111 1.14 22.66 9.12
C ALA A 111 2.38 21.86 9.56
N VAL A 112 3.57 22.40 9.30
CA VAL A 112 4.86 21.85 9.75
C VAL A 112 5.53 22.81 10.72
N THR A 113 5.26 22.66 12.01
CA THR A 113 5.88 23.46 13.06
C THR A 113 7.29 22.97 13.34
N ILE A 114 8.29 23.85 13.19
CA ILE A 114 9.70 23.51 13.42
C ILE A 114 10.14 24.00 14.80
N GLN A 115 11.00 23.22 15.46
CA GLN A 115 11.62 23.60 16.73
C GLN A 115 12.48 24.86 16.54
N PRO A 116 12.34 25.89 17.39
CA PRO A 116 13.13 27.12 17.28
C PRO A 116 14.63 26.86 17.28
N GLY A 117 15.38 27.58 16.44
CA GLY A 117 16.84 27.45 16.33
C GLY A 117 17.35 26.21 15.62
N SER A 118 16.46 25.37 15.06
CA SER A 118 16.88 24.18 14.30
C SER A 118 17.55 24.55 12.99
N LYS A 119 18.55 23.77 12.61
CA LYS A 119 19.22 23.92 11.31
C LYS A 119 18.32 23.38 10.19
N ILE A 120 18.16 24.16 9.13
CA ILE A 120 17.35 23.79 7.96
C ILE A 120 17.96 22.55 7.28
N PRO A 121 17.18 21.46 7.07
CA PRO A 121 17.63 20.29 6.33
C PRO A 121 17.86 20.62 4.87
N ASN A 122 19.07 20.38 4.39
CA ASN A 122 19.45 20.55 2.99
C ASN A 122 20.30 19.36 2.56
N LEU A 123 19.62 18.27 2.17
CA LEU A 123 20.27 17.01 1.83
C LEU A 123 20.49 16.90 0.32
N ARG A 124 21.60 16.24 -0.06
CA ARG A 124 21.87 15.93 -1.47
C ARG A 124 20.97 14.78 -1.94
N PRO A 125 20.59 14.74 -3.22
CA PRO A 125 19.93 13.58 -3.81
C PRO A 125 20.75 12.31 -3.62
N TYR A 126 20.06 11.18 -3.53
CA TYR A 126 20.72 9.86 -3.58
C TYR A 126 21.29 9.60 -4.98
N LYS A 127 22.18 8.63 -5.08
CA LYS A 127 22.65 8.13 -6.37
C LYS A 127 21.64 7.11 -6.88
N TYR A 128 21.04 7.39 -8.04
CA TYR A 128 20.05 6.51 -8.68
C TYR A 128 20.68 5.82 -9.89
N PRO A 129 20.37 4.53 -10.15
CA PRO A 129 20.55 3.92 -11.46
C PRO A 129 19.74 4.65 -12.55
N HIS A 130 20.14 4.51 -13.83
CA HIS A 130 19.49 5.25 -14.93
C HIS A 130 17.97 5.03 -14.96
N TYR A 131 17.52 3.78 -14.93
CA TYR A 131 16.10 3.44 -14.97
C TYR A 131 15.27 4.05 -13.83
N GLN A 132 15.87 4.30 -12.65
CA GLN A 132 15.19 4.98 -11.55
C GLN A 132 15.09 6.49 -11.78
N LYS A 133 16.05 7.09 -12.50
CA LYS A 133 15.96 8.52 -12.84
C LYS A 133 14.80 8.76 -13.80
N ASP A 134 14.67 7.92 -14.82
CA ASP A 134 13.60 8.01 -15.81
C ASP A 134 12.22 7.87 -15.14
N GLU A 135 12.11 6.95 -14.18
CA GLU A 135 10.86 6.78 -13.42
C GLU A 135 10.56 7.95 -12.46
N ILE A 136 11.61 8.52 -11.82
CA ILE A 136 11.45 9.75 -11.01
C ILE A 136 10.95 10.90 -11.87
N GLU A 137 11.54 11.10 -13.05
CA GLU A 137 11.15 12.17 -13.99
C GLU A 137 9.69 12.02 -14.42
N LYS A 138 9.30 10.81 -14.82
CA LYS A 138 7.93 10.49 -15.19
C LYS A 138 6.95 10.82 -14.06
N LEU A 139 7.21 10.35 -12.83
CA LEU A 139 6.34 10.57 -11.67
C LEU A 139 6.28 12.05 -11.28
N VAL A 140 7.39 12.80 -11.39
CA VAL A 140 7.41 14.26 -11.19
C VAL A 140 6.57 14.95 -12.26
N GLY A 141 6.69 14.55 -13.54
CA GLY A 141 5.87 15.07 -14.63
C GLY A 141 4.37 14.86 -14.38
N GLU A 142 3.98 13.67 -13.93
CA GLU A 142 2.60 13.37 -13.56
C GLU A 142 2.11 14.28 -12.41
N MET A 143 2.90 14.44 -11.34
CA MET A 143 2.54 15.29 -10.21
C MET A 143 2.46 16.78 -10.58
N LEU A 144 3.33 17.26 -11.48
CA LEU A 144 3.28 18.63 -12.02
C LEU A 144 2.02 18.84 -12.86
N SER A 145 1.66 17.87 -13.72
CA SER A 145 0.48 17.95 -14.57
C SER A 145 -0.83 18.00 -13.79
N VAL A 146 -0.90 17.28 -12.67
CA VAL A 146 -2.03 17.32 -11.74
C VAL A 146 -2.01 18.59 -10.87
N GLY A 147 -0.85 19.27 -10.76
CA GLY A 147 -0.71 20.50 -9.99
C GLY A 147 -0.55 20.32 -8.48
N ILE A 148 -0.18 19.12 -8.01
CA ILE A 148 0.05 18.85 -6.58
C ILE A 148 1.46 19.21 -6.11
N ILE A 149 2.39 19.46 -7.04
CA ILE A 149 3.72 20.01 -6.77
C ILE A 149 4.00 21.21 -7.68
N ARG A 150 4.99 22.03 -7.31
CA ARG A 150 5.51 23.12 -8.14
C ARG A 150 7.03 23.21 -8.04
N PRO A 151 7.74 23.89 -8.98
CA PRO A 151 9.15 24.23 -8.84
C PRO A 151 9.40 25.02 -7.55
N SER A 152 10.54 24.80 -6.90
CA SER A 152 10.87 25.39 -5.60
C SER A 152 12.20 26.14 -5.62
N THR A 153 12.26 27.25 -4.87
CA THR A 153 13.49 27.98 -4.53
C THR A 153 13.81 27.87 -3.03
N SER A 154 13.15 26.96 -2.34
CA SER A 154 13.26 26.76 -0.90
C SER A 154 14.69 26.45 -0.44
N PRO A 155 15.11 26.91 0.74
CA PRO A 155 16.36 26.48 1.37
C PRO A 155 16.28 25.02 1.89
N PHE A 156 15.08 24.44 2.02
CA PHE A 156 14.88 23.05 2.41
C PHE A 156 15.12 22.13 1.21
N ALA A 157 15.69 20.96 1.47
CA ALA A 157 15.80 19.91 0.45
C ALA A 157 15.86 18.54 1.09
N SER A 158 14.93 17.67 0.68
CA SER A 158 14.89 16.26 1.03
C SER A 158 15.17 15.39 -0.20
N PRO A 159 15.87 14.26 -0.08
CA PRO A 159 16.09 13.34 -1.21
C PRO A 159 14.85 12.48 -1.46
N VAL A 160 14.77 11.93 -2.68
CA VAL A 160 13.70 11.03 -3.11
C VAL A 160 14.15 9.57 -2.97
N ILE A 161 13.23 8.68 -2.66
CA ILE A 161 13.42 7.23 -2.66
C ILE A 161 12.30 6.60 -3.50
N LEU A 162 12.66 5.69 -4.41
CA LEU A 162 11.68 4.84 -5.09
C LEU A 162 11.57 3.50 -4.38
N VAL A 163 10.34 3.12 -4.04
CA VAL A 163 10.03 1.83 -3.43
C VAL A 163 9.17 1.01 -4.39
N LYS A 164 9.62 -0.20 -4.75
CA LYS A 164 8.87 -1.09 -5.61
C LYS A 164 7.68 -1.66 -4.84
N LYS A 165 6.47 -1.56 -5.39
CA LYS A 165 5.27 -2.16 -4.84
C LYS A 165 5.16 -3.64 -5.24
N LYS A 166 4.26 -4.39 -4.60
CA LYS A 166 3.96 -5.79 -4.94
C LYS A 166 3.48 -5.96 -6.38
N ASP A 167 2.73 -5.00 -6.90
CA ASP A 167 2.22 -4.95 -8.28
C ASP A 167 3.28 -4.58 -9.34
N GLY A 168 4.56 -4.44 -8.94
CA GLY A 168 5.68 -4.07 -9.80
C GLY A 168 5.79 -2.57 -10.08
N SER A 169 4.79 -1.75 -9.74
CA SER A 169 4.84 -0.29 -9.91
C SER A 169 5.74 0.36 -8.84
N TRP A 170 6.13 1.61 -9.09
CA TRP A 170 6.96 2.37 -8.17
C TRP A 170 6.12 3.30 -7.29
N ARG A 171 6.53 3.40 -6.02
CA ARG A 171 6.04 4.43 -5.11
C ARG A 171 7.11 5.50 -4.96
N PHE A 172 6.75 6.73 -5.28
CA PHE A 172 7.55 7.92 -5.03
C PHE A 172 7.48 8.30 -3.56
N CYS A 173 8.59 8.30 -2.87
CA CYS A 173 8.67 8.64 -1.46
C CYS A 173 9.74 9.72 -1.26
N VAL A 174 9.43 10.77 -0.52
CA VAL A 174 10.42 11.76 -0.10
C VAL A 174 10.93 11.41 1.29
N ASP A 175 12.24 11.44 1.46
CA ASP A 175 12.85 11.14 2.75
C ASP A 175 12.84 12.35 3.68
N TYR A 176 11.75 12.51 4.38
CA TYR A 176 11.58 13.59 5.36
C TYR A 176 12.19 13.31 6.74
N ARG A 177 13.00 12.27 6.94
CA ARG A 177 13.56 11.93 8.26
C ARG A 177 14.33 13.08 8.89
N ALA A 178 15.06 13.88 8.11
CA ALA A 178 15.77 15.05 8.63
C ALA A 178 14.83 16.19 9.02
N LEU A 179 13.77 16.44 8.25
CA LEU A 179 12.70 17.39 8.58
C LEU A 179 11.93 16.93 9.82
N ASN A 180 11.56 15.66 9.87
CA ASN A 180 10.81 15.07 10.97
C ASN A 180 11.55 15.18 12.32
N LYS A 181 12.88 15.11 12.33
CA LYS A 181 13.71 15.27 13.55
C LYS A 181 13.59 16.65 14.18
N ILE A 182 13.31 17.67 13.39
CA ILE A 182 13.18 19.07 13.86
C ILE A 182 11.73 19.53 13.93
N THR A 183 10.77 18.69 13.45
CA THR A 183 9.34 18.98 13.53
C THR A 183 8.85 18.73 14.96
N VAL A 184 8.02 19.63 15.47
CA VAL A 184 7.32 19.45 16.74
C VAL A 184 6.22 18.40 16.56
N PRO A 185 6.27 17.24 17.28
CA PRO A 185 5.26 16.20 17.15
C PRO A 185 3.87 16.68 17.60
N ASN A 186 2.87 16.40 16.78
CA ASN A 186 1.47 16.59 17.14
C ASN A 186 1.03 15.45 18.09
N LYS A 187 0.31 15.81 19.17
CA LYS A 187 -0.22 14.88 20.17
C LYS A 187 -1.70 14.55 19.96
N PHE A 188 -2.17 14.63 18.71
CA PHE A 188 -3.55 14.23 18.42
C PHE A 188 -3.78 12.77 18.84
N PRO A 189 -4.85 12.48 19.60
CA PRO A 189 -5.12 11.11 20.06
C PRO A 189 -5.40 10.19 18.86
N ILE A 190 -4.58 9.16 18.73
CA ILE A 190 -4.80 8.08 17.75
C ILE A 190 -5.64 7.01 18.47
N PRO A 191 -6.73 6.53 17.86
CA PRO A 191 -7.55 5.48 18.45
C PRO A 191 -6.75 4.20 18.72
N VAL A 192 -7.10 3.50 19.78
CA VAL A 192 -6.57 2.16 20.07
C VAL A 192 -7.36 1.14 19.26
N ILE A 193 -6.66 0.25 18.57
CA ILE A 193 -7.28 -0.69 17.61
C ILE A 193 -8.27 -1.62 18.31
N GLU A 194 -7.91 -2.14 19.49
CA GLU A 194 -8.76 -3.01 20.28
C GLU A 194 -10.09 -2.31 20.66
N GLU A 195 -10.04 -1.03 21.06
CA GLU A 195 -11.24 -0.24 21.37
C GLU A 195 -12.13 -0.04 20.15
N LEU A 196 -11.52 0.17 18.96
CA LEU A 196 -12.28 0.30 17.71
C LEU A 196 -12.97 -1.02 17.33
N LEU A 197 -12.27 -2.15 17.48
CA LEU A 197 -12.83 -3.46 17.13
C LEU A 197 -13.96 -3.87 18.09
N ASP A 198 -13.91 -3.49 19.35
CA ASP A 198 -14.97 -3.71 20.33
C ASP A 198 -16.28 -2.98 19.97
N GLU A 199 -16.18 -1.84 19.25
CA GLU A 199 -17.36 -1.09 18.82
C GLU A 199 -18.17 -1.79 17.71
N ILE A 200 -17.60 -2.76 16.98
CA ILE A 200 -18.26 -3.48 15.87
C ILE A 200 -19.47 -4.29 16.39
N GLY A 201 -19.38 -4.83 17.60
CA GLY A 201 -20.48 -5.50 18.27
C GLY A 201 -21.06 -6.68 17.47
N ARG A 202 -22.37 -6.64 17.18
CA ARG A 202 -23.12 -7.69 16.47
C ARG A 202 -23.35 -7.37 14.99
N ALA A 203 -22.47 -6.59 14.38
CA ALA A 203 -22.61 -6.26 12.97
C ALA A 203 -22.41 -7.49 12.07
N GLU A 204 -23.15 -7.58 11.00
CA GLU A 204 -23.09 -8.67 10.02
C GLU A 204 -22.73 -8.22 8.61
N TRP A 205 -22.84 -6.90 8.34
CA TRP A 205 -22.53 -6.31 7.06
C TRP A 205 -21.47 -5.25 7.19
N PHE A 206 -20.48 -5.30 6.28
CA PHE A 206 -19.30 -4.46 6.34
C PHE A 206 -18.98 -3.85 4.98
N THR A 207 -18.57 -2.59 4.99
CA THR A 207 -17.96 -1.91 3.83
C THR A 207 -16.68 -1.25 4.28
N LYS A 208 -15.56 -1.61 3.64
CA LYS A 208 -14.27 -0.96 3.84
C LYS A 208 -14.00 0.01 2.70
N LEU A 209 -13.72 1.26 3.03
CA LEU A 209 -13.36 2.29 2.07
C LEU A 209 -11.89 2.67 2.25
N ASP A 210 -11.17 2.78 1.12
CA ASP A 210 -9.80 3.28 1.03
C ASP A 210 -9.81 4.60 0.27
N LEU A 211 -9.25 5.67 0.83
CA LEU A 211 -9.22 6.96 0.18
C LEU A 211 -8.09 7.04 -0.85
N LYS A 212 -8.40 7.64 -1.99
CA LYS A 212 -7.46 7.75 -3.11
C LYS A 212 -6.33 8.73 -2.80
N ALA A 213 -5.10 8.25 -2.61
CA ALA A 213 -3.97 9.07 -2.19
C ALA A 213 -4.35 10.00 -1.01
N GLY A 214 -4.96 9.45 0.06
CA GLY A 214 -5.66 10.19 1.10
C GLY A 214 -4.93 11.44 1.59
N TYR A 215 -3.62 11.36 1.83
CA TYR A 215 -2.84 12.51 2.30
C TYR A 215 -2.79 13.65 1.27
N HIS A 216 -2.73 13.36 -0.02
CA HIS A 216 -2.75 14.39 -1.07
C HIS A 216 -4.12 15.10 -1.19
N GLN A 217 -5.14 14.66 -0.50
CA GLN A 217 -6.45 15.32 -0.44
C GLN A 217 -6.53 16.42 0.63
N ILE A 218 -5.42 16.74 1.29
CA ILE A 218 -5.27 17.83 2.24
C ILE A 218 -4.22 18.79 1.70
N ARG A 219 -4.49 20.11 1.71
CA ARG A 219 -3.50 21.11 1.34
C ARG A 219 -2.45 21.30 2.43
N MET A 220 -1.29 21.76 2.04
CA MET A 220 -0.32 22.35 2.96
C MET A 220 -0.76 23.76 3.34
N GLU A 221 -0.45 24.19 4.58
CA GLU A 221 -0.46 25.61 4.91
C GLU A 221 0.52 26.36 4.00
N GLU A 222 0.12 27.50 3.45
CA GLU A 222 0.90 28.22 2.45
C GLU A 222 2.30 28.60 2.96
N GLU A 223 2.39 28.99 4.24
CA GLU A 223 3.64 29.32 4.91
C GLU A 223 4.58 28.10 5.08
N ASP A 224 4.06 26.87 4.95
CA ASP A 224 4.77 25.62 5.20
C ASP A 224 5.10 24.84 3.94
N ILE A 225 4.55 25.22 2.79
CA ILE A 225 4.79 24.57 1.49
C ILE A 225 6.28 24.41 1.23
N HIS A 226 7.07 25.46 1.43
CA HIS A 226 8.51 25.48 1.17
C HIS A 226 9.29 24.47 2.02
N LYS A 227 8.76 24.01 3.17
CA LYS A 227 9.38 23.00 4.04
C LYS A 227 9.31 21.58 3.46
N THR A 228 8.35 21.35 2.55
CA THR A 228 8.18 20.06 1.88
C THR A 228 9.11 19.86 0.70
N ALA A 229 10.00 20.81 0.43
CA ALA A 229 10.83 20.80 -0.76
C ALA A 229 11.74 19.56 -0.86
N PHE A 230 11.82 19.01 -2.07
CA PHE A 230 12.60 17.83 -2.39
C PHE A 230 13.40 18.01 -3.68
N ARG A 231 14.52 17.29 -3.77
CA ARG A 231 15.41 17.32 -4.93
C ARG A 231 15.41 16.02 -5.69
N THR A 232 15.32 16.15 -7.01
CA THR A 232 15.56 15.09 -7.97
C THR A 232 16.83 15.39 -8.77
N PRO A 233 17.32 14.47 -9.63
CA PRO A 233 18.42 14.76 -10.54
C PRO A 233 18.18 15.97 -11.44
N GLU A 234 16.92 16.28 -11.76
CA GLU A 234 16.52 17.26 -12.77
C GLU A 234 15.97 18.56 -12.20
N GLY A 235 15.60 18.58 -10.92
CA GLY A 235 15.01 19.80 -10.37
C GLY A 235 14.77 19.78 -8.88
N HIS A 236 14.24 20.90 -8.41
CA HIS A 236 13.86 21.15 -7.05
C HIS A 236 12.38 21.54 -7.02
N TYR A 237 11.58 20.82 -6.26
CA TYR A 237 10.12 20.92 -6.24
C TYR A 237 9.61 20.95 -4.80
N GLU A 238 8.37 21.42 -4.61
CA GLU A 238 7.69 21.44 -3.30
C GLU A 238 6.24 21.04 -3.47
N PHE A 239 5.65 20.40 -2.43
CA PHE A 239 4.27 19.94 -2.44
C PHE A 239 3.32 21.05 -2.00
N LEU A 240 2.23 21.22 -2.76
CA LEU A 240 1.09 22.05 -2.42
C LEU A 240 0.06 21.32 -1.56
N VAL A 241 0.16 20.00 -1.53
CA VAL A 241 -0.67 19.09 -0.74
C VAL A 241 0.19 18.34 0.27
N MET A 242 -0.41 17.78 1.31
CA MET A 242 0.29 17.03 2.35
C MET A 242 0.93 15.76 1.78
N PRO A 243 2.29 15.66 1.71
CA PRO A 243 2.94 14.48 1.19
C PRO A 243 3.01 13.35 2.22
N PHE A 244 3.22 12.13 1.73
CA PHE A 244 3.56 11.00 2.58
C PHE A 244 4.94 11.18 3.24
N GLY A 245 5.09 10.67 4.45
CA GLY A 245 6.37 10.64 5.16
C GLY A 245 6.61 11.78 6.14
N LEU A 246 5.74 12.79 6.21
CA LEU A 246 5.75 13.80 7.27
C LEU A 246 5.27 13.21 8.59
N THR A 247 5.93 13.55 9.71
CA THR A 247 5.67 12.95 11.02
C THR A 247 4.25 13.22 11.55
N ASN A 248 3.68 14.39 11.23
CA ASN A 248 2.36 14.79 11.69
C ASN A 248 1.23 14.53 10.66
N ALA A 249 1.54 14.01 9.47
CA ALA A 249 0.54 13.74 8.44
C ALA A 249 -0.55 12.76 8.91
N PRO A 250 -0.24 11.63 9.59
CA PRO A 250 -1.26 10.74 10.13
C PRO A 250 -2.21 11.44 11.09
N SER A 251 -1.69 12.28 11.99
CA SER A 251 -2.49 13.03 12.97
C SER A 251 -3.43 14.03 12.32
N THR A 252 -2.94 14.79 11.32
CA THR A 252 -3.77 15.75 10.56
C THR A 252 -4.87 15.01 9.82
N PHE A 253 -4.54 13.88 9.18
CA PHE A 253 -5.50 13.09 8.43
C PHE A 253 -6.57 12.48 9.34
N GLN A 254 -6.19 11.88 10.46
CA GLN A 254 -7.12 11.36 11.46
C GLN A 254 -8.06 12.44 11.98
N ALA A 255 -7.52 13.66 12.24
CA ALA A 255 -8.32 14.80 12.69
C ALA A 255 -9.37 15.21 11.66
N LEU A 256 -8.99 15.27 10.36
CA LEU A 256 -9.93 15.56 9.27
C LEU A 256 -11.01 14.49 9.19
N MET A 257 -10.64 13.20 9.20
CA MET A 257 -11.62 12.11 9.10
C MET A 257 -12.57 12.10 10.28
N ASN A 258 -12.06 12.34 11.49
CA ASN A 258 -12.90 12.46 12.69
C ASN A 258 -13.86 13.66 12.61
N GLU A 259 -13.48 14.75 11.97
CA GLU A 259 -14.34 15.90 11.76
C GLU A 259 -15.43 15.63 10.72
N VAL A 260 -15.02 15.12 9.56
CA VAL A 260 -15.93 14.81 8.44
C VAL A 260 -16.95 13.75 8.81
N LEU A 261 -16.53 12.68 9.47
CA LEU A 261 -17.39 11.55 9.81
C LEU A 261 -17.97 11.61 11.23
N ARG A 262 -17.76 12.72 11.95
CA ARG A 262 -18.24 12.93 13.33
C ARG A 262 -19.69 12.48 13.58
N PRO A 263 -20.68 12.76 12.68
CA PRO A 263 -22.06 12.34 12.92
C PRO A 263 -22.27 10.83 12.96
N PHE A 264 -21.33 10.05 12.40
CA PHE A 264 -21.46 8.60 12.20
C PHE A 264 -20.50 7.79 13.07
N LEU A 265 -19.46 8.44 13.63
CA LEU A 265 -18.48 7.78 14.49
C LEU A 265 -19.17 7.15 15.71
N ARG A 266 -18.71 5.94 16.08
CA ARG A 266 -19.20 5.14 17.22
C ARG A 266 -20.67 4.72 17.09
N GLN A 267 -21.30 4.96 15.96
CA GLN A 267 -22.66 4.48 15.64
C GLN A 267 -22.61 3.36 14.61
N PHE A 268 -22.03 3.62 13.44
CA PHE A 268 -21.88 2.68 12.35
C PHE A 268 -20.62 2.93 11.49
N VAL A 269 -19.72 3.80 11.92
CA VAL A 269 -18.46 4.12 11.23
C VAL A 269 -17.29 4.08 12.19
N LEU A 270 -16.25 3.35 11.82
CA LEU A 270 -14.92 3.43 12.43
C LEU A 270 -13.93 4.04 11.44
N VAL A 271 -12.98 4.77 11.98
CA VAL A 271 -11.92 5.40 11.19
C VAL A 271 -10.57 5.18 11.87
N PHE A 272 -9.66 4.61 11.11
CA PHE A 272 -8.27 4.49 11.52
C PHE A 272 -7.38 4.93 10.35
N PHE A 273 -6.88 6.16 10.41
CA PHE A 273 -6.19 6.83 9.30
C PHE A 273 -6.99 6.75 7.98
N ASP A 274 -6.42 6.08 6.97
CA ASP A 274 -6.99 5.96 5.63
C ASP A 274 -8.10 4.89 5.55
N ASP A 275 -8.18 3.99 6.54
CA ASP A 275 -9.13 2.87 6.57
C ASP A 275 -10.44 3.30 7.25
N ILE A 276 -11.50 3.45 6.45
CA ILE A 276 -12.86 3.74 6.92
C ILE A 276 -13.68 2.45 6.86
N LEU A 277 -14.26 2.03 7.99
CA LEU A 277 -15.17 0.89 8.06
C LEU A 277 -16.58 1.35 8.35
N VAL A 278 -17.52 0.95 7.50
CA VAL A 278 -18.98 1.07 7.74
C VAL A 278 -19.49 -0.31 8.15
N TYR A 279 -20.24 -0.40 9.24
CA TYR A 279 -20.76 -1.65 9.77
C TYR A 279 -22.23 -1.55 10.15
N SER A 280 -23.00 -2.64 10.03
CA SER A 280 -24.44 -2.64 10.27
C SER A 280 -24.95 -4.04 10.60
N GLN A 281 -26.11 -4.16 11.24
CA GLN A 281 -26.71 -5.44 11.58
C GLN A 281 -27.47 -6.05 10.39
N THR A 282 -28.20 -5.23 9.62
CA THR A 282 -28.99 -5.68 8.47
C THR A 282 -28.48 -5.07 7.16
N LEU A 283 -28.82 -5.66 6.02
CA LEU A 283 -28.47 -5.14 4.70
C LEU A 283 -29.15 -3.81 4.41
N GLU A 284 -30.40 -3.66 4.84
CA GLU A 284 -31.19 -2.44 4.64
C GLU A 284 -30.56 -1.26 5.38
N GLU A 285 -30.21 -1.44 6.65
CA GLU A 285 -29.48 -0.43 7.42
C GLU A 285 -28.11 -0.14 6.79
N HIS A 286 -27.39 -1.18 6.34
CA HIS A 286 -26.09 -1.03 5.72
C HIS A 286 -26.16 -0.18 4.45
N THR A 287 -27.19 -0.38 3.66
CA THR A 287 -27.47 0.40 2.44
C THR A 287 -27.65 1.89 2.77
N MET A 288 -28.39 2.21 3.83
CA MET A 288 -28.58 3.59 4.30
C MET A 288 -27.27 4.19 4.85
N HIS A 289 -26.53 3.42 5.63
CA HIS A 289 -25.28 3.87 6.22
C HIS A 289 -24.20 4.16 5.16
N VAL A 290 -24.03 3.26 4.17
CA VAL A 290 -23.10 3.47 3.06
C VAL A 290 -23.49 4.72 2.25
N ARG A 291 -24.79 4.91 1.98
CA ARG A 291 -25.28 6.11 1.31
C ARG A 291 -24.91 7.39 2.08
N ALA A 292 -25.15 7.42 3.38
CA ALA A 292 -24.87 8.57 4.23
C ALA A 292 -23.35 8.91 4.23
N VAL A 293 -22.49 7.89 4.31
CA VAL A 293 -21.03 8.06 4.27
C VAL A 293 -20.57 8.57 2.91
N LEU A 294 -21.04 7.97 1.79
CA LEU A 294 -20.66 8.42 0.45
C LEU A 294 -21.14 9.84 0.15
N GLN A 295 -22.34 10.20 0.62
CA GLN A 295 -22.85 11.56 0.52
C GLN A 295 -21.97 12.56 1.27
N MET A 296 -21.53 12.23 2.48
CA MET A 296 -20.63 13.07 3.26
C MET A 296 -19.26 13.22 2.56
N LEU A 297 -18.68 12.13 2.06
CA LEU A 297 -17.44 12.18 1.31
C LEU A 297 -17.57 13.02 0.03
N GLN A 298 -18.69 12.93 -0.67
CA GLN A 298 -18.97 13.75 -1.86
C GLN A 298 -19.07 15.24 -1.50
N GLN A 299 -19.80 15.59 -0.43
CA GLN A 299 -19.94 16.98 0.04
C GLN A 299 -18.61 17.59 0.45
N GLN A 300 -17.71 16.76 0.99
CA GLN A 300 -16.37 17.17 1.40
C GLN A 300 -15.33 17.01 0.29
N GLU A 301 -15.77 16.69 -0.93
CA GLU A 301 -14.90 16.47 -2.11
C GLU A 301 -13.77 15.45 -1.85
N LEU A 302 -14.03 14.44 -1.02
CA LEU A 302 -13.10 13.36 -0.76
C LEU A 302 -13.30 12.24 -1.78
N ARG A 303 -12.20 11.71 -2.33
CA ARG A 303 -12.19 10.70 -3.39
C ARG A 303 -11.77 9.34 -2.84
N VAL A 304 -12.48 8.31 -3.28
CA VAL A 304 -12.34 6.93 -2.83
C VAL A 304 -11.74 6.06 -3.94
N ASN A 305 -10.84 5.17 -3.60
CA ASN A 305 -10.25 4.21 -4.53
C ASN A 305 -11.12 2.95 -4.63
N LYS A 306 -12.07 2.94 -5.57
CA LYS A 306 -13.03 1.84 -5.74
C LYS A 306 -12.36 0.46 -5.83
N LYS A 307 -11.16 0.38 -6.44
CA LYS A 307 -10.43 -0.89 -6.63
C LYS A 307 -9.91 -1.50 -5.33
N LYS A 308 -9.74 -0.69 -4.29
CA LYS A 308 -9.24 -1.12 -2.99
C LYS A 308 -10.34 -1.20 -1.91
N CYS A 309 -11.58 -0.92 -2.30
CA CYS A 309 -12.73 -0.98 -1.39
C CYS A 309 -13.41 -2.35 -1.43
N TYR A 310 -14.02 -2.70 -0.33
CA TYR A 310 -14.89 -3.87 -0.19
C TYR A 310 -16.26 -3.40 0.23
N PHE A 311 -17.30 -3.75 -0.53
CA PHE A 311 -18.66 -3.24 -0.34
C PHE A 311 -19.64 -4.35 0.04
N GLY A 312 -20.39 -4.14 1.13
CA GLY A 312 -21.49 -5.02 1.53
C GLY A 312 -21.06 -6.47 1.76
N GLN A 313 -19.94 -6.69 2.45
CA GLN A 313 -19.40 -8.01 2.73
C GLN A 313 -19.90 -8.54 4.08
N ARG A 314 -20.07 -9.86 4.19
CA ARG A 314 -20.37 -10.57 5.45
C ARG A 314 -19.11 -10.81 6.30
N SER A 315 -17.95 -10.74 5.69
CA SER A 315 -16.65 -10.87 6.33
C SER A 315 -15.59 -10.15 5.50
N LEU A 316 -14.67 -9.44 6.15
CA LEU A 316 -13.54 -8.79 5.48
C LEU A 316 -12.36 -8.59 6.44
N GLU A 317 -11.18 -8.33 5.87
CA GLU A 317 -9.99 -7.96 6.63
C GLU A 317 -10.01 -6.47 6.97
N TYR A 318 -9.89 -6.16 8.27
CA TYR A 318 -9.78 -4.79 8.79
C TYR A 318 -8.70 -4.73 9.87
N LEU A 319 -7.71 -3.85 9.69
CA LEU A 319 -6.59 -3.66 10.62
C LEU A 319 -5.89 -4.97 11.03
N GLY A 320 -5.71 -5.89 10.06
CA GLY A 320 -5.03 -7.17 10.29
C GLY A 320 -5.88 -8.23 11.00
N HIS A 321 -7.17 -7.99 11.19
CA HIS A 321 -8.13 -8.94 11.75
C HIS A 321 -9.20 -9.27 10.72
N ILE A 322 -9.77 -10.45 10.80
CA ILE A 322 -10.98 -10.83 10.05
C ILE A 322 -12.18 -10.48 10.90
N ILE A 323 -13.02 -9.58 10.40
CA ILE A 323 -14.28 -9.20 11.03
C ILE A 323 -15.45 -9.88 10.34
N SER A 324 -16.40 -10.37 11.10
CA SER A 324 -17.60 -11.06 10.60
C SER A 324 -18.72 -11.01 11.63
N GLY A 325 -19.94 -11.48 11.25
CA GLY A 325 -21.04 -11.66 12.20
C GLY A 325 -20.75 -12.61 13.38
N ARG A 326 -19.65 -13.37 13.32
CA ARG A 326 -19.17 -14.21 14.43
C ARG A 326 -18.27 -13.46 15.42
N GLY A 327 -17.84 -12.26 15.07
CA GLY A 327 -16.92 -11.43 15.84
C GLY A 327 -15.63 -11.11 15.09
N VAL A 328 -14.57 -10.86 15.87
CA VAL A 328 -13.23 -10.49 15.38
C VAL A 328 -12.29 -11.67 15.61
N GLU A 329 -11.61 -12.09 14.54
CA GLU A 329 -10.64 -13.18 14.54
C GLU A 329 -9.29 -12.65 14.01
N ALA A 330 -8.17 -13.20 14.51
CA ALA A 330 -6.87 -12.86 13.93
C ALA A 330 -6.77 -13.41 12.49
N ASP A 331 -6.13 -12.67 11.59
CA ASP A 331 -5.89 -13.12 10.22
C ASP A 331 -5.09 -14.43 10.22
N PRO A 332 -5.60 -15.53 9.61
CA PRO A 332 -4.93 -16.82 9.57
C PRO A 332 -3.50 -16.74 9.00
N SER A 333 -3.27 -15.90 7.99
CA SER A 333 -1.93 -15.70 7.39
C SER A 333 -0.93 -15.11 8.39
N LYS A 334 -1.40 -14.31 9.35
CA LYS A 334 -0.55 -13.75 10.41
C LYS A 334 -0.27 -14.78 11.49
N LEU A 335 -1.25 -15.63 11.80
CA LEU A 335 -1.06 -16.76 12.73
C LEU A 335 -0.05 -17.76 12.18
N GLU A 336 -0.13 -18.08 10.89
CA GLU A 336 0.84 -18.94 10.21
C GLU A 336 2.25 -18.32 10.23
N ALA A 337 2.36 -17.03 9.89
CA ALA A 337 3.63 -16.31 9.96
C ALA A 337 4.24 -16.28 11.38
N MET A 338 3.41 -16.28 12.44
CA MET A 338 3.88 -16.40 13.82
C MET A 338 4.34 -17.83 14.14
N ALA A 339 3.62 -18.84 13.68
CA ALA A 339 3.97 -20.25 13.90
C ALA A 339 5.29 -20.61 13.18
N GLU A 340 5.52 -20.03 12.00
CA GLU A 340 6.73 -20.22 11.21
C GLU A 340 7.86 -19.24 11.56
N TRP A 341 7.67 -18.36 12.54
CA TRP A 341 8.67 -17.36 12.90
C TRP A 341 9.99 -18.02 13.31
N PRO A 342 11.12 -17.64 12.69
CA PRO A 342 12.41 -18.22 13.03
C PRO A 342 12.80 -17.87 14.46
N ILE A 343 13.46 -18.82 15.14
CA ILE A 343 13.96 -18.61 16.52
C ILE A 343 14.79 -17.32 16.57
N PRO A 344 14.42 -16.32 17.40
CA PRO A 344 15.14 -15.05 17.47
C PRO A 344 16.61 -15.27 17.89
N LYS A 345 17.54 -14.76 17.09
CA LYS A 345 18.98 -14.87 17.36
C LYS A 345 19.56 -13.65 18.10
N ASP A 346 18.81 -12.56 18.17
CA ASP A 346 19.18 -11.31 18.80
C ASP A 346 17.98 -10.61 19.45
N VAL A 347 18.25 -9.54 20.19
CA VAL A 347 17.23 -8.72 20.88
C VAL A 347 16.27 -8.07 19.88
N ARG A 348 16.72 -7.75 18.67
CA ARG A 348 15.89 -7.14 17.62
C ARG A 348 14.87 -8.15 17.09
N GLY A 349 15.32 -9.37 16.80
CA GLY A 349 14.44 -10.46 16.38
C GLY A 349 13.41 -10.81 17.46
N LEU A 350 13.83 -10.86 18.73
CA LEU A 350 12.92 -11.08 19.85
C LEU A 350 11.88 -9.96 20.00
N LYS A 351 12.28 -8.69 19.90
CA LYS A 351 11.34 -7.55 19.93
C LYS A 351 10.36 -7.59 18.76
N GLY A 352 10.81 -7.99 17.56
CA GLY A 352 9.93 -8.16 16.41
C GLY A 352 8.88 -9.24 16.64
N PHE A 353 9.28 -10.40 17.16
CA PHE A 353 8.36 -11.49 17.51
C PHE A 353 7.35 -11.07 18.58
N LEU A 354 7.84 -10.49 19.70
CA LEU A 354 6.97 -10.03 20.78
C LEU A 354 6.03 -8.89 20.36
N GLY A 355 6.47 -8.02 19.43
CA GLY A 355 5.61 -6.98 18.86
C GLY A 355 4.48 -7.57 18.05
N LEU A 356 4.75 -8.57 17.20
CA LEU A 356 3.74 -9.25 16.39
C LEU A 356 2.77 -10.05 17.26
N THR A 357 3.28 -10.90 18.17
CA THR A 357 2.43 -11.74 19.04
C THR A 357 1.65 -10.91 20.06
N GLY A 358 2.20 -9.78 20.52
CA GLY A 358 1.51 -8.85 21.42
C GLY A 358 0.34 -8.12 20.76
N TYR A 359 0.41 -7.89 19.46
CA TYR A 359 -0.67 -7.26 18.70
C TYR A 359 -1.92 -8.16 18.55
N TYR A 360 -1.74 -9.48 18.50
CA TYR A 360 -2.81 -10.46 18.32
C TYR A 360 -3.18 -11.24 19.61
N ARG A 361 -2.84 -10.70 20.75
CA ARG A 361 -3.08 -11.32 22.07
C ARG A 361 -4.54 -11.23 22.48
#